data_d60f95e0d886c04b18aa30cde3bb84c2
#
_entry.id   d60f95e0d886c04b18aa30cde3bb84c2
#
_cell.length_a   1.000
_cell.length_b   1.000
_cell.length_c   1.000
_cell.angle_alpha   90.00
_cell.angle_beta   90.00
_cell.angle_gamma   90.00
#
_symmetry.space_group_name_H-M   'P 1'
#
loop_
_entity.id
_entity.type
_entity.pdbx_description
1 polymer ?
#
loop_
_entity_poly.entity_id
_entity_poly.type
_entity_poly.pdbx_seq_one_letter_code
_entity_poly.pdbx_strand_id
1 'polypeptide(L)'
;MLERNFKSKQKEDFEKMGWIFIQLVADSGVPMGFPDTLCLSPTGYACYVEWKKSKDAKKQPLQRYWNKKLNSMGHDAFFVYPENVEEWRRELISKPRTISH
;
A
#
# COMPACT_ATOMS: atom_id res chain seq x y z
N MET A 1 16.63 -9.02 2.38
CA MET A 1 16.25 -7.94 1.45
C MET A 1 16.02 -6.66 2.22
N LEU A 2 16.58 -5.57 1.72
CA LEU A 2 16.35 -4.28 2.35
C LEU A 2 14.94 -3.79 2.01
N GLU A 3 14.28 -3.16 2.97
CA GLU A 3 12.93 -2.63 2.78
C GLU A 3 12.85 -1.69 1.57
N ARG A 4 13.85 -0.83 1.39
CA ARG A 4 13.90 0.11 0.28
C ARG A 4 13.91 -0.60 -1.08
N ASN A 5 14.72 -1.65 -1.23
CA ASN A 5 14.81 -2.40 -2.49
C ASN A 5 13.52 -3.17 -2.78
N PHE A 6 12.92 -3.74 -1.74
CA PHE A 6 11.67 -4.45 -1.85
C PHE A 6 10.56 -3.53 -2.33
N LYS A 7 10.43 -2.36 -1.69
CA LYS A 7 9.42 -1.36 -2.05
C LYS A 7 9.61 -0.86 -3.49
N SER A 8 10.85 -0.55 -3.86
CA SER A 8 11.16 -0.02 -5.20
C SER A 8 10.78 -1.01 -6.29
N LYS A 9 11.00 -2.30 -6.06
CA LYS A 9 10.64 -3.32 -7.04
C LYS A 9 9.14 -3.37 -7.26
N GLN A 10 8.36 -3.29 -6.19
CA GLN A 10 6.90 -3.29 -6.33
C GLN A 10 6.43 -2.07 -7.11
N LYS A 11 6.95 -0.90 -6.78
CA LYS A 11 6.62 0.34 -7.47
C LYS A 11 6.94 0.22 -8.96
N GLU A 12 8.14 -0.25 -9.29
CA GLU A 12 8.56 -0.37 -10.68
C GLU A 12 7.66 -1.33 -11.45
N ASP A 13 7.37 -2.50 -10.89
CA ASP A 13 6.53 -3.49 -11.54
C ASP A 13 5.11 -2.97 -11.78
N PHE A 14 4.52 -2.32 -10.77
CA PHE A 14 3.16 -1.80 -10.90
C PHE A 14 3.08 -0.60 -11.84
N GLU A 15 4.12 0.24 -11.87
CA GLU A 15 4.15 1.36 -12.82
C GLU A 15 4.13 0.87 -14.27
N LYS A 16 4.76 -0.26 -14.54
CA LYS A 16 4.72 -0.88 -15.88
C LYS A 16 3.31 -1.32 -16.25
N MET A 17 2.46 -1.56 -15.27
CA MET A 17 1.06 -1.94 -15.49
C MET A 17 0.12 -0.74 -15.47
N GLY A 18 0.67 0.46 -15.40
CA GLY A 18 -0.14 1.69 -15.43
C GLY A 18 -0.56 2.23 -14.07
N TRP A 19 -0.07 1.64 -12.97
CA TRP A 19 -0.38 2.14 -11.64
C TRP A 19 0.45 3.38 -11.31
N ILE A 20 -0.05 4.18 -10.38
CA ILE A 20 0.67 5.32 -9.81
C ILE A 20 0.85 5.05 -8.32
N PHE A 21 2.10 5.08 -7.85
CA PHE A 21 2.43 4.95 -6.43
C PHE A 21 2.89 6.30 -5.93
N ILE A 22 2.19 6.85 -4.95
CA ILE A 22 2.51 8.16 -4.38
C ILE A 22 3.02 7.95 -2.97
N GLN A 23 4.23 8.45 -2.70
CA GLN A 23 4.76 8.38 -1.35
C GLN A 23 4.18 9.49 -0.49
N LEU A 24 3.62 9.12 0.65
CA LEU A 24 3.01 10.05 1.59
C LEU A 24 4.03 10.35 2.70
N VAL A 25 4.22 11.64 2.98
CA VAL A 25 5.23 12.09 3.93
C VAL A 25 4.55 12.80 5.10
N ALA A 26 4.86 12.38 6.31
CA ALA A 26 4.17 12.85 7.52
C ALA A 26 4.19 14.37 7.70
N ASP A 27 5.27 15.04 7.30
CA ASP A 27 5.39 16.48 7.49
C ASP A 27 4.65 17.31 6.43
N SER A 28 3.91 16.66 5.53
CA SER A 28 3.16 17.32 4.46
C SER A 28 1.65 17.33 4.74
N GLY A 29 1.24 17.30 5.99
CA GLY A 29 -0.15 17.25 6.36
C GLY A 29 -0.68 15.82 6.53
N VAL A 30 0.13 14.83 6.27
CA VAL A 30 -0.21 13.44 6.49
C VAL A 30 -0.01 13.11 7.98
N PRO A 31 -1.00 12.48 8.64
CA PRO A 31 -0.83 12.15 10.06
C PRO A 31 0.32 11.19 10.31
N MET A 32 0.95 11.30 11.48
CA MET A 32 1.99 10.36 11.88
C MET A 32 1.44 8.95 11.95
N GLY A 33 2.19 7.98 11.45
CA GLY A 33 1.78 6.57 11.42
C GLY A 33 0.86 6.19 10.28
N PHE A 34 0.46 7.16 9.47
CA PHE A 34 -0.34 6.89 8.27
C PHE A 34 0.44 6.01 7.30
N PRO A 35 -0.23 5.17 6.48
CA PRO A 35 0.51 4.37 5.49
C PRO A 35 1.38 5.23 4.60
N ASP A 36 2.53 4.70 4.20
CA ASP A 36 3.52 5.51 3.50
C ASP A 36 3.30 5.62 2.00
N THR A 37 2.42 4.81 1.42
CA THR A 37 2.21 4.81 -0.03
C THR A 37 0.72 4.74 -0.38
N LEU A 38 0.31 5.58 -1.31
CA LEU A 38 -1.02 5.52 -1.92
C LEU A 38 -0.85 4.91 -3.31
N CYS A 39 -1.57 3.83 -3.59
CA CYS A 39 -1.48 3.11 -4.85
C CYS A 39 -2.76 3.33 -5.64
N LEU A 40 -2.62 3.89 -6.84
CA LEU A 40 -3.76 4.20 -7.71
C LEU A 40 -3.72 3.32 -8.94
N SER A 41 -4.76 2.54 -9.15
CA SER A 41 -4.89 1.64 -10.28
C SER A 41 -5.34 2.40 -11.53
N PRO A 42 -4.95 1.96 -12.73
CA PRO A 42 -5.46 2.56 -13.96
C PRO A 42 -6.96 2.29 -14.20
N THR A 43 -7.56 1.43 -13.36
CA THR A 43 -8.98 1.09 -13.50
C THR A 43 -9.86 1.70 -12.41
N GLY A 44 -9.31 2.62 -11.60
CA GLY A 44 -10.08 3.34 -10.60
C GLY A 44 -10.04 2.80 -9.18
N TYR A 45 -9.29 1.73 -8.94
CA TYR A 45 -9.09 1.19 -7.59
C TYR A 45 -7.94 1.93 -6.90
N ALA A 46 -8.04 2.11 -5.59
CA ALA A 46 -6.99 2.74 -4.79
C ALA A 46 -6.81 1.98 -3.49
N CYS A 47 -5.58 1.92 -3.00
CA CYS A 47 -5.31 1.35 -1.70
C CYS A 47 -4.11 2.05 -1.04
N TYR A 48 -3.96 1.81 0.26
CA TYR A 48 -2.86 2.36 1.05
C TYR A 48 -1.96 1.22 1.49
N VAL A 49 -0.65 1.44 1.45
CA VAL A 49 0.32 0.41 1.81
C VAL A 49 1.34 0.95 2.80
N GLU A 50 1.56 0.19 3.86
CA GLU A 50 2.69 0.39 4.77
C GLU A 50 3.66 -0.77 4.50
N TRP A 51 4.87 -0.44 4.04
CA TRP A 51 5.86 -1.46 3.70
C TRP A 51 6.63 -1.90 4.94
N LYS A 52 6.84 -3.20 5.09
CA LYS A 52 7.60 -3.77 6.19
C LYS A 52 8.65 -4.72 5.63
N LYS A 53 9.79 -4.83 6.32
CA LYS A 53 10.88 -5.69 5.86
C LYS A 53 10.59 -7.18 6.07
N SER A 54 9.66 -7.50 6.98
CA SER A 54 9.24 -8.88 7.23
C SER A 54 7.92 -8.88 7.98
N LYS A 55 7.26 -10.04 8.03
CA LYS A 55 6.00 -10.17 8.76
C LYS A 55 6.18 -9.95 10.27
N ASP A 56 7.39 -10.19 10.77
CA ASP A 56 7.68 -10.04 12.19
C ASP A 56 8.18 -8.64 12.55
N ALA A 57 8.30 -7.75 11.56
CA ALA A 57 8.72 -6.38 11.82
C ALA A 57 7.67 -5.69 12.69
N LYS A 58 8.16 -4.94 13.67
CA LYS A 58 7.29 -4.27 14.63
C LYS A 58 6.40 -3.25 13.91
N LYS A 59 5.10 -3.30 14.22
CA LYS A 59 4.15 -2.30 13.76
C LYS A 59 3.92 -1.31 14.88
N GLN A 60 4.21 -0.04 14.62
CA GLN A 60 4.02 1.01 15.62
C GLN A 60 2.51 1.18 15.90
N PRO A 61 2.14 1.60 17.14
CA PRO A 61 0.73 1.75 17.50
C PRO A 61 -0.08 2.62 16.55
N LEU A 62 0.49 3.73 16.09
CA LEU A 62 -0.22 4.62 15.15
C LEU A 62 -0.35 3.99 13.77
N GLN A 63 0.61 3.17 13.35
CA GLN A 63 0.49 2.44 12.08
C GLN A 63 -0.67 1.46 12.15
N ARG A 64 -0.81 0.73 13.25
CA ARG A 64 -1.94 -0.18 13.44
C ARG A 64 -3.26 0.56 13.52
N TYR A 65 -3.26 1.71 14.20
CA TYR A 65 -4.47 2.54 14.30
C TYR A 65 -4.96 2.96 12.91
N TRP A 66 -4.08 3.49 12.08
CA TRP A 66 -4.50 3.97 10.77
C TRP A 66 -4.89 2.84 9.83
N ASN A 67 -4.20 1.72 9.89
CA ASN A 67 -4.57 0.55 9.10
C ASN A 67 -6.00 0.11 9.44
N LYS A 68 -6.29 -0.01 10.73
CA LYS A 68 -7.60 -0.42 11.18
C LYS A 68 -8.66 0.62 10.84
N LYS A 69 -8.36 1.90 11.06
CA LYS A 69 -9.31 2.99 10.80
C LYS A 69 -9.68 3.05 9.33
N LEU A 70 -8.70 3.02 8.44
CA LEU A 70 -8.95 3.09 7.01
C LEU A 70 -9.80 1.91 6.54
N ASN A 71 -9.46 0.71 6.98
CA ASN A 71 -10.23 -0.47 6.60
C ASN A 71 -11.66 -0.41 7.15
N SER A 72 -11.84 0.12 8.35
CA SER A 72 -13.17 0.26 8.93
C SER A 72 -14.06 1.25 8.19
N MET A 73 -13.44 2.16 7.45
CA MET A 73 -14.15 3.15 6.63
C MET A 73 -14.39 2.68 5.20
N GLY A 74 -13.96 1.48 4.87
CA GLY A 74 -14.14 0.94 3.52
C GLY A 74 -12.98 1.18 2.57
N HIS A 75 -11.90 1.78 3.05
CA HIS A 75 -10.68 1.92 2.26
C HIS A 75 -9.81 0.70 2.49
N ASP A 76 -9.08 0.28 1.46
CA ASP A 76 -8.18 -0.86 1.60
C ASP A 76 -6.81 -0.38 2.07
N ALA A 77 -6.37 -0.86 3.22
CA ALA A 77 -5.06 -0.53 3.76
C ALA A 77 -4.35 -1.81 4.15
N PHE A 78 -3.09 -1.94 3.74
CA PHE A 78 -2.32 -3.17 3.87
C PHE A 78 -0.98 -2.91 4.54
N PHE A 79 -0.54 -3.90 5.33
CA PHE A 79 0.88 -4.05 5.63
C PHE A 79 1.43 -5.04 4.61
N VAL A 80 2.45 -4.64 3.86
CA VAL A 80 3.03 -5.50 2.82
C VAL A 80 4.49 -5.77 3.13
N TYR A 81 4.86 -7.03 3.11
CA TYR A 81 6.20 -7.50 3.41
C TYR A 81 6.52 -8.67 2.47
N PRO A 82 7.80 -9.08 2.37
CA PRO A 82 8.15 -10.13 1.40
C PRO A 82 7.34 -11.40 1.53
N GLU A 83 6.92 -11.76 2.75
CA GLU A 83 6.19 -13.01 2.98
C GLU A 83 4.74 -12.97 2.45
N ASN A 84 4.14 -11.79 2.28
CA ASN A 84 2.77 -11.70 1.76
C ASN A 84 2.67 -10.95 0.42
N VAL A 85 3.79 -10.53 -0.15
CA VAL A 85 3.76 -9.67 -1.32
C VAL A 85 3.11 -10.34 -2.54
N GLU A 86 3.33 -11.62 -2.75
CA GLU A 86 2.75 -12.30 -3.91
C GLU A 86 1.23 -12.38 -3.81
N GLU A 87 0.70 -12.68 -2.62
CA GLU A 87 -0.74 -12.70 -2.39
C GLU A 87 -1.33 -11.31 -2.59
N TRP A 88 -0.67 -10.26 -2.05
CA TRP A 88 -1.10 -8.89 -2.21
C TRP A 88 -1.13 -8.48 -3.68
N ARG A 89 -0.08 -8.82 -4.44
CA ARG A 89 -0.01 -8.50 -5.86
C ARG A 89 -1.16 -9.16 -6.62
N ARG A 90 -1.43 -10.43 -6.36
CA ARG A 90 -2.54 -11.13 -7.02
C ARG A 90 -3.87 -10.47 -6.70
N GLU A 91 -4.07 -10.08 -5.46
CA GLU A 91 -5.30 -9.41 -5.06
C GLU A 91 -5.48 -8.09 -5.82
N LEU A 92 -4.45 -7.27 -5.87
CA LEU A 92 -4.52 -5.97 -6.54
C LEU A 92 -4.76 -6.10 -8.04
N ILE A 93 -4.04 -7.02 -8.68
CA ILE A 93 -4.16 -7.21 -10.13
C ILE A 93 -5.54 -7.74 -10.50
N SER A 94 -6.17 -8.50 -9.61
CA SER A 94 -7.48 -9.08 -9.87
C SER A 94 -8.65 -8.13 -9.61
N LYS A 95 -8.40 -6.91 -9.12
CA LYS A 95 -9.50 -5.98 -8.83
C LYS A 95 -10.28 -5.66 -10.10
N PRO A 96 -11.61 -5.69 -10.02
CA PRO A 96 -12.41 -5.41 -11.20
C PRO A 96 -12.28 -3.95 -11.62
N ARG A 97 -12.49 -3.70 -12.92
CA ARG A 97 -12.49 -2.35 -13.45
C ARG A 97 -13.63 -1.57 -12.81
N THR A 98 -13.30 -0.40 -12.28
CA THR A 98 -14.33 0.52 -11.80
C THR A 98 -14.89 1.25 -13.01
N ILE A 99 -16.19 1.16 -13.21
CA ILE A 99 -16.84 1.86 -14.29
C ILE A 99 -17.28 3.21 -13.77
N SER A 100 -16.66 4.24 -14.28
CA SER A 100 -17.05 5.60 -13.91
C SER A 100 -17.80 6.23 -15.05
N HIS A 101 -18.77 6.95 -14.71
CA HIS A 101 -19.62 7.58 -15.72
C HIS A 101 -20.11 8.87 -15.27
#